data_3fbc33bc40b99b96a85f2847302d978f
#
_entry.id   3fbc33bc40b99b96a85f2847302d978f
#
_cell.length_a   1.000
_cell.length_b   1.000
_cell.length_c   1.000
_cell.angle_alpha   90.00
_cell.angle_beta   90.00
_cell.angle_gamma   90.00
#
_symmetry.space_group_name_H-M   'P 1'
#
loop_
_entity.id
_entity.type
_entity.pdbx_description
1 polymer ?
#
loop_
_entity_poly.entity_id
_entity_poly.type
_entity_poly.pdbx_seq_one_letter_code
_entity_poly.pdbx_strand_id
1 'polypeptide(L)'
;MKRLRIEHQTAFAYQGDVSASYNEARMLPGSTDSQFVLSASLDIEPSTSVNQYVDYFGTRVTSFDILSPHASLTLTARSLVEVRPRPLEHADMTWDQLRREAARSVEVVEQLGQTSRTKPHPEVAEIARAVAAQHDQPGQAAHAIAMAIGDAVEYVHGVTGVHSTGAEAWEARKGVCQ
;
A
#
# COMPACT_ATOMS: atom_id res chain seq x y z
N MET A 1 -3.34 2.75 -23.79
CA MET A 1 -3.90 1.59 -23.08
C MET A 1 -2.87 0.48 -23.09
N LYS A 2 -2.55 -0.09 -21.94
CA LYS A 2 -1.56 -1.18 -21.78
C LYS A 2 -2.22 -2.34 -21.07
N ARG A 3 -2.03 -3.56 -21.56
CA ARG A 3 -2.52 -4.79 -20.92
C ARG A 3 -1.38 -5.48 -20.21
N LEU A 4 -1.58 -5.80 -18.92
CA LEU A 4 -0.57 -6.42 -18.05
C LEU A 4 -1.12 -7.74 -17.52
N ARG A 5 -0.30 -8.79 -17.62
CA ARG A 5 -0.49 -10.05 -16.89
C ARG A 5 0.42 -10.02 -15.68
N ILE A 6 -0.13 -10.25 -14.51
CA ILE A 6 0.56 -10.20 -13.22
C ILE A 6 0.41 -11.57 -12.55
N GLU A 7 1.51 -12.12 -12.09
CA GLU A 7 1.53 -13.24 -11.17
C GLU A 7 2.32 -12.84 -9.93
N HIS A 8 1.71 -13.00 -8.76
CA HIS A 8 2.31 -12.70 -7.47
C HIS A 8 2.16 -13.90 -6.56
N GLN A 9 3.27 -14.48 -6.15
CA GLN A 9 3.32 -15.62 -5.22
C GLN A 9 3.88 -15.19 -3.87
N THR A 10 3.19 -15.63 -2.80
CA THR A 10 3.65 -15.51 -1.42
C THR A 10 3.66 -16.89 -0.81
N ALA A 11 4.78 -17.31 -0.23
CA ALA A 11 4.93 -18.61 0.38
C ALA A 11 5.44 -18.49 1.83
N PHE A 12 4.89 -19.32 2.70
CA PHE A 12 5.28 -19.47 4.09
C PHE A 12 5.70 -20.91 4.32
N ALA A 13 6.86 -21.10 4.96
CA ALA A 13 7.32 -22.39 5.45
C ALA A 13 7.38 -22.32 6.98
N TYR A 14 6.75 -23.27 7.65
CA TYR A 14 6.69 -23.34 9.10
C TYR A 14 7.75 -24.30 9.64
N GLN A 15 8.25 -24.08 10.86
CA GLN A 15 9.25 -24.97 11.51
C GLN A 15 8.66 -26.30 12.00
N GLY A 16 7.40 -26.58 11.71
CA GLY A 16 6.68 -27.78 12.05
C GLY A 16 5.26 -27.69 11.54
N ASP A 17 4.45 -28.73 11.72
CA ASP A 17 3.07 -28.71 11.31
C ASP A 17 2.25 -27.72 12.15
N VAL A 18 1.60 -26.80 11.48
CA VAL A 18 0.59 -25.91 12.03
C VAL A 18 -0.76 -26.63 11.96
N SER A 19 -1.43 -26.75 13.09
CA SER A 19 -2.71 -27.50 13.18
C SER A 19 -3.90 -26.75 12.56
N ALA A 20 -3.84 -25.41 12.58
CA ALA A 20 -4.86 -24.56 11.95
C ALA A 20 -4.25 -23.17 11.62
N SER A 21 -4.69 -22.57 10.52
CA SER A 21 -4.38 -21.17 10.19
C SER A 21 -5.62 -20.44 9.68
N TYR A 22 -5.79 -19.19 10.14
CA TYR A 22 -6.86 -18.29 9.78
C TYR A 22 -6.26 -17.13 8.99
N ASN A 23 -6.72 -16.91 7.78
CA ASN A 23 -6.00 -16.06 6.84
C ASN A 23 -6.92 -15.07 6.10
N GLU A 24 -6.38 -13.90 5.79
CA GLU A 24 -6.95 -12.94 4.86
C GLU A 24 -5.90 -12.50 3.85
N ALA A 25 -6.21 -12.65 2.57
CA ALA A 25 -5.35 -12.21 1.49
C ALA A 25 -5.95 -11.00 0.76
N ARG A 26 -5.15 -9.93 0.64
CA ARG A 26 -5.45 -8.72 -0.13
C ARG A 26 -4.51 -8.64 -1.33
N MET A 27 -4.63 -9.62 -2.22
CA MET A 27 -3.70 -9.81 -3.34
C MET A 27 -4.34 -9.60 -4.72
N LEU A 28 -5.67 -9.44 -4.78
CA LEU A 28 -6.38 -9.27 -6.04
C LEU A 28 -6.66 -7.80 -6.33
N PRO A 29 -6.38 -7.31 -7.57
CA PRO A 29 -6.63 -5.93 -7.93
C PRO A 29 -8.13 -5.62 -8.02
N GLY A 30 -8.48 -4.36 -7.76
CA GLY A 30 -9.79 -3.77 -8.05
C GLY A 30 -9.78 -3.00 -9.37
N SER A 31 -10.94 -2.79 -9.98
CA SER A 31 -11.10 -1.85 -11.08
C SER A 31 -11.22 -0.42 -10.55
N THR A 32 -10.61 0.53 -11.25
CA THR A 32 -10.65 1.97 -10.97
C THR A 32 -10.88 2.74 -12.27
N ASP A 33 -10.93 4.06 -12.23
CA ASP A 33 -11.09 4.90 -13.43
C ASP A 33 -9.95 4.72 -14.45
N SER A 34 -8.75 4.34 -13.97
CA SER A 34 -7.56 4.16 -14.80
C SER A 34 -7.14 2.70 -15.00
N GLN A 35 -7.82 1.77 -14.35
CA GLN A 35 -7.51 0.33 -14.40
C GLN A 35 -8.78 -0.51 -14.51
N PHE A 36 -8.82 -1.43 -15.45
CA PHE A 36 -9.90 -2.39 -15.60
C PHE A 36 -9.37 -3.82 -15.42
N VAL A 37 -9.96 -4.57 -14.49
CA VAL A 37 -9.60 -5.97 -14.22
C VAL A 37 -10.39 -6.89 -15.15
N LEU A 38 -9.70 -7.53 -16.09
CA LEU A 38 -10.30 -8.50 -17.02
C LEU A 38 -10.49 -9.87 -16.39
N SER A 39 -9.52 -10.30 -15.60
CA SER A 39 -9.61 -11.52 -14.78
C SER A 39 -8.70 -11.42 -13.57
N ALA A 40 -9.11 -12.07 -12.47
CA ALA A 40 -8.30 -12.20 -11.27
C ALA A 40 -8.67 -13.48 -10.53
N SER A 41 -7.67 -14.27 -10.11
CA SER A 41 -7.83 -15.49 -9.32
C SER A 41 -6.75 -15.57 -8.24
N LEU A 42 -7.08 -16.29 -7.16
CA LEU A 42 -6.16 -16.64 -6.10
C LEU A 42 -6.19 -18.15 -5.91
N ASP A 43 -5.05 -18.80 -6.15
CA ASP A 43 -4.83 -20.20 -5.86
C ASP A 43 -4.18 -20.34 -4.49
N ILE A 44 -4.63 -21.28 -3.69
CA ILE A 44 -4.21 -21.50 -2.30
C ILE A 44 -3.80 -22.96 -2.13
N GLU A 45 -2.61 -23.19 -1.60
CA GLU A 45 -2.07 -24.50 -1.27
C GLU A 45 -1.61 -24.54 0.20
N PRO A 46 -2.16 -25.44 1.03
CA PRO A 46 -3.18 -26.45 0.74
C PRO A 46 -4.52 -25.87 0.33
N SER A 47 -5.24 -26.55 -0.58
CA SER A 47 -6.51 -26.08 -1.09
C SER A 47 -7.59 -26.04 0.00
N THR A 48 -8.40 -25.00 0.03
CA THR A 48 -9.44 -24.79 1.01
C THR A 48 -10.61 -23.98 0.41
N SER A 49 -11.71 -23.92 1.13
CA SER A 49 -12.83 -23.05 0.79
C SER A 49 -12.46 -21.59 1.08
N VAL A 50 -12.90 -20.70 0.21
CA VAL A 50 -12.67 -19.27 0.32
C VAL A 50 -13.96 -18.49 0.45
N ASN A 51 -13.95 -17.40 1.21
CA ASN A 51 -14.96 -16.37 1.21
C ASN A 51 -14.35 -15.06 0.68
N GLN A 52 -15.08 -14.34 -0.18
CA GLN A 52 -14.62 -13.07 -0.73
C GLN A 52 -15.57 -11.95 -0.34
N TYR A 53 -14.99 -10.82 0.06
CA TYR A 53 -15.72 -9.59 0.36
C TYR A 53 -14.90 -8.37 -0.01
N VAL A 54 -15.53 -7.21 0.06
CA VAL A 54 -14.86 -5.91 -0.07
C VAL A 54 -14.86 -5.27 1.30
N ASP A 55 -13.69 -4.86 1.78
CA ASP A 55 -13.54 -4.22 3.07
C ASP A 55 -13.96 -2.73 3.04
N TYR A 56 -13.88 -2.08 4.20
CA TYR A 56 -14.22 -0.66 4.36
C TYR A 56 -13.44 0.26 3.41
N PHE A 57 -12.21 -0.11 3.06
CA PHE A 57 -11.34 0.67 2.17
C PHE A 57 -11.54 0.36 0.68
N GLY A 58 -12.53 -0.46 0.34
CA GLY A 58 -12.78 -0.89 -1.04
C GLY A 58 -11.82 -1.98 -1.54
N THR A 59 -11.03 -2.59 -0.64
CA THR A 59 -10.07 -3.63 -1.00
C THR A 59 -10.77 -4.98 -1.10
N ARG A 60 -10.49 -5.75 -2.15
CA ARG A 60 -10.95 -7.13 -2.28
C ARG A 60 -10.18 -8.03 -1.33
N VAL A 61 -10.90 -8.67 -0.41
CA VAL A 61 -10.36 -9.59 0.58
C VAL A 61 -10.79 -11.00 0.25
N THR A 62 -9.86 -11.94 0.28
CA THR A 62 -10.13 -13.38 0.27
C THR A 62 -9.79 -13.91 1.65
N SER A 63 -10.81 -14.35 2.39
CA SER A 63 -10.70 -14.97 3.71
C SER A 63 -10.79 -16.47 3.57
N PHE A 64 -9.92 -17.21 4.26
CA PHE A 64 -9.90 -18.68 4.23
C PHE A 64 -9.21 -19.26 5.47
N ASP A 65 -9.64 -20.46 5.84
CA ASP A 65 -9.09 -21.19 6.98
C ASP A 65 -8.56 -22.54 6.51
N ILE A 66 -7.37 -22.94 6.99
CA ILE A 66 -6.81 -24.26 6.78
C ILE A 66 -6.84 -24.97 8.13
N LEU A 67 -7.71 -25.96 8.26
CA LEU A 67 -7.97 -26.68 9.53
C LEU A 67 -7.31 -28.07 9.56
N SER A 68 -6.52 -28.42 8.53
CA SER A 68 -5.68 -29.61 8.51
C SER A 68 -4.24 -29.27 8.85
N PRO A 69 -3.47 -30.19 9.48
CA PRO A 69 -2.05 -29.97 9.70
C PRO A 69 -1.30 -29.70 8.40
N HIS A 70 -0.48 -28.65 8.40
CA HIS A 70 0.30 -28.24 7.22
C HIS A 70 1.61 -27.59 7.63
N ALA A 71 2.68 -27.85 6.88
CA ALA A 71 4.01 -27.30 7.09
C ALA A 71 4.32 -26.09 6.18
N SER A 72 3.43 -25.79 5.23
CA SER A 72 3.59 -24.65 4.31
C SER A 72 2.25 -24.10 3.88
N LEU A 73 2.25 -22.83 3.46
CA LEU A 73 1.12 -22.16 2.85
C LEU A 73 1.65 -21.37 1.64
N THR A 74 1.08 -21.62 0.46
CA THR A 74 1.41 -20.88 -0.75
C THR A 74 0.17 -20.22 -1.33
N LEU A 75 0.28 -18.93 -1.63
CA LEU A 75 -0.75 -18.12 -2.27
C LEU A 75 -0.23 -17.66 -3.63
N THR A 76 -0.96 -17.93 -4.71
CA THR A 76 -0.60 -17.46 -6.05
C THR A 76 -1.75 -16.64 -6.63
N ALA A 77 -1.58 -15.32 -6.65
CA ALA A 77 -2.52 -14.41 -7.29
C ALA A 77 -2.16 -14.23 -8.76
N ARG A 78 -3.13 -14.45 -9.67
CA ARG A 78 -2.99 -14.19 -11.10
C ARG A 78 -4.03 -13.19 -11.54
N SER A 79 -3.60 -12.17 -12.28
CA SER A 79 -4.52 -11.19 -12.82
C SER A 79 -4.13 -10.71 -14.21
N LEU A 80 -5.16 -10.32 -14.98
CA LEU A 80 -5.03 -9.65 -16.25
C LEU A 80 -5.75 -8.30 -16.14
N VAL A 81 -5.01 -7.22 -16.31
CA VAL A 81 -5.54 -5.86 -16.18
C VAL A 81 -5.26 -5.02 -17.42
N GLU A 82 -6.17 -4.14 -17.75
CA GLU A 82 -5.95 -3.05 -18.70
C GLU A 82 -5.73 -1.75 -17.93
N VAL A 83 -4.62 -1.07 -18.22
CA VAL A 83 -4.27 0.21 -17.61
C VAL A 83 -4.31 1.32 -18.66
N ARG A 84 -4.96 2.42 -18.32
CA ARG A 84 -4.97 3.66 -19.09
C ARG A 84 -4.16 4.69 -18.32
N PRO A 85 -3.03 5.17 -18.85
CA PRO A 85 -2.28 6.24 -18.19
C PRO A 85 -3.20 7.44 -17.98
N ARG A 86 -3.25 7.91 -16.75
CA ARG A 86 -3.89 9.18 -16.44
C ARG A 86 -2.75 10.17 -16.14
N PRO A 87 -2.74 11.36 -16.77
CA PRO A 87 -1.82 12.41 -16.36
C PRO A 87 -1.99 12.69 -14.87
N LEU A 88 -0.89 12.94 -14.17
CA LEU A 88 -0.93 13.47 -12.82
C LEU A 88 -1.45 14.92 -12.93
N GLU A 89 -2.75 15.07 -12.85
CA GLU A 89 -3.37 16.38 -12.70
C GLU A 89 -3.31 16.70 -11.21
N HIS A 90 -2.45 17.65 -10.84
CA HIS A 90 -2.55 18.26 -9.53
C HIS A 90 -3.84 19.08 -9.54
N ALA A 91 -4.76 18.75 -8.63
CA ALA A 91 -5.95 19.57 -8.48
C ALA A 91 -5.50 21.00 -8.17
N ASP A 92 -6.04 21.99 -8.92
CA ASP A 92 -5.85 23.42 -8.65
C ASP A 92 -6.59 23.77 -7.36
N MET A 93 -5.98 23.41 -6.23
CA MET A 93 -6.53 23.58 -4.89
C MET A 93 -5.59 24.43 -4.07
N THR A 94 -6.12 25.40 -3.34
CA THR A 94 -5.37 26.17 -2.37
C THR A 94 -5.25 25.43 -1.03
N TRP A 95 -4.30 25.82 -0.19
CA TRP A 95 -4.15 25.30 1.16
C TRP A 95 -5.41 25.45 2.02
N ASP A 96 -6.14 26.58 1.85
CA ASP A 96 -7.38 26.81 2.58
C ASP A 96 -8.55 25.94 2.10
N GLN A 97 -8.59 25.65 0.80
CA GLN A 97 -9.55 24.68 0.26
C GLN A 97 -9.24 23.28 0.77
N LEU A 98 -7.97 22.85 0.73
CA LEU A 98 -7.55 21.55 1.28
C LEU A 98 -7.95 21.40 2.74
N ARG A 99 -7.67 22.41 3.59
CA ARG A 99 -8.04 22.35 5.01
C ARG A 99 -9.55 22.22 5.23
N ARG A 100 -10.34 22.93 4.44
CA ARG A 100 -11.82 22.85 4.52
C ARG A 100 -12.33 21.48 4.09
N GLU A 101 -11.82 20.94 2.99
CA GLU A 101 -12.20 19.61 2.50
C GLU A 101 -11.75 18.50 3.46
N ALA A 102 -10.53 18.53 3.94
CA ALA A 102 -10.02 17.58 4.91
C ALA A 102 -10.84 17.57 6.22
N ALA A 103 -11.27 18.74 6.68
CA ALA A 103 -12.10 18.86 7.90
C ALA A 103 -13.53 18.31 7.73
N ARG A 104 -14.01 18.11 6.50
CA ARG A 104 -15.34 17.61 6.18
C ARG A 104 -15.37 16.17 5.68
N SER A 105 -14.25 15.67 5.19
CA SER A 105 -14.16 14.35 4.59
C SER A 105 -14.05 13.27 5.67
N VAL A 106 -15.07 12.41 5.73
CA VAL A 106 -15.04 11.20 6.55
C VAL A 106 -14.15 10.13 5.92
N GLU A 107 -14.02 10.13 4.59
CA GLU A 107 -13.29 9.12 3.83
C GLU A 107 -11.77 9.13 4.09
N VAL A 108 -11.21 10.31 4.41
CA VAL A 108 -9.76 10.47 4.60
C VAL A 108 -9.35 10.73 6.05
N VAL A 109 -10.30 10.80 6.99
CA VAL A 109 -10.02 11.17 8.38
C VAL A 109 -9.00 10.23 9.04
N GLU A 110 -9.06 8.95 8.74
CA GLU A 110 -8.14 7.95 9.29
C GLU A 110 -6.73 8.06 8.71
N GLN A 111 -6.61 8.51 7.46
CA GLN A 111 -5.31 8.71 6.80
C GLN A 111 -4.62 10.02 7.23
N LEU A 112 -5.34 10.95 7.85
CA LEU A 112 -4.76 12.21 8.38
C LEU A 112 -4.02 12.00 9.70
N GLY A 113 -4.30 10.90 10.39
CA GLY A 113 -3.65 10.54 11.65
C GLY A 113 -2.28 9.91 11.46
N GLN A 114 -1.37 10.20 12.38
CA GLN A 114 -0.07 9.54 12.44
C GLN A 114 -0.13 8.34 13.39
N THR A 115 0.49 7.25 12.98
CA THR A 115 0.68 6.05 13.81
C THR A 115 2.11 6.00 14.33
N SER A 116 2.42 5.07 15.24
CA SER A 116 3.79 4.83 15.68
C SER A 116 4.74 4.48 14.53
N ARG A 117 4.22 3.91 13.44
CA ARG A 117 5.02 3.50 12.27
C ARG A 117 5.18 4.61 11.23
N THR A 118 4.19 5.51 11.12
CA THR A 118 4.16 6.58 10.11
C THR A 118 4.57 7.94 10.65
N LYS A 119 4.82 8.06 11.97
CA LYS A 119 5.30 9.31 12.57
C LYS A 119 6.63 9.69 11.92
N PRO A 120 6.73 10.87 11.29
CA PRO A 120 7.96 11.27 10.60
C PRO A 120 9.09 11.54 11.58
N HIS A 121 10.30 11.26 11.14
CA HIS A 121 11.50 11.80 11.81
C HIS A 121 11.45 13.34 11.85
N PRO A 122 11.95 14.03 12.89
CA PRO A 122 11.90 15.48 12.99
C PRO A 122 12.47 16.21 11.76
N GLU A 123 13.56 15.71 11.21
CA GLU A 123 14.18 16.24 9.98
C GLU A 123 13.25 16.16 8.76
N VAL A 124 12.53 15.03 8.61
CA VAL A 124 11.51 14.87 7.54
C VAL A 124 10.40 15.91 7.70
N ALA A 125 9.95 16.13 8.92
CA ALA A 125 8.92 17.12 9.20
C ALA A 125 9.41 18.56 8.93
N GLU A 126 10.70 18.86 9.12
CA GLU A 126 11.30 20.14 8.76
C GLU A 126 11.40 20.32 7.26
N ILE A 127 11.89 19.31 6.54
CA ILE A 127 11.93 19.31 5.07
C ILE A 127 10.52 19.53 4.51
N ALA A 128 9.54 18.81 4.99
CA ALA A 128 8.17 18.93 4.53
C ALA A 128 7.60 20.34 4.75
N ARG A 129 7.85 20.94 5.91
CA ARG A 129 7.42 22.33 6.21
C ARG A 129 8.13 23.35 5.32
N ALA A 130 9.43 23.20 5.12
CA ALA A 130 10.23 24.11 4.30
C ALA A 130 9.80 24.05 2.82
N VAL A 131 9.57 22.85 2.30
CA VAL A 131 9.08 22.64 0.92
C VAL A 131 7.65 23.17 0.78
N ALA A 132 6.75 22.85 1.71
CA ALA A 132 5.37 23.33 1.65
C ALA A 132 5.25 24.84 1.65
N ALA A 133 6.14 25.54 2.36
CA ALA A 133 6.18 27.01 2.38
C ALA A 133 6.59 27.66 1.04
N GLN A 134 7.15 26.88 0.11
CA GLN A 134 7.58 27.37 -1.21
C GLN A 134 6.52 27.14 -2.30
N HIS A 135 5.39 26.49 -1.98
CA HIS A 135 4.37 26.15 -2.95
C HIS A 135 2.99 26.66 -2.53
N ASP A 136 2.34 27.39 -3.40
CA ASP A 136 0.97 27.89 -3.19
C ASP A 136 -0.09 26.77 -3.30
N GLN A 137 0.25 25.69 -3.99
CA GLN A 137 -0.64 24.56 -4.22
C GLN A 137 -0.18 23.31 -3.45
N PRO A 138 -1.03 22.69 -2.61
CA PRO A 138 -0.69 21.50 -1.84
C PRO A 138 -0.26 20.31 -2.69
N GLY A 139 -0.84 20.12 -3.88
CA GLY A 139 -0.45 19.05 -4.79
C GLY A 139 1.00 19.15 -5.28
N GLN A 140 1.45 20.37 -5.61
CA GLN A 140 2.84 20.65 -5.98
C GLN A 140 3.78 20.43 -4.79
N ALA A 141 3.39 20.89 -3.60
CA ALA A 141 4.14 20.66 -2.38
C ALA A 141 4.30 19.17 -2.07
N ALA A 142 3.23 18.39 -2.16
CA ALA A 142 3.26 16.96 -1.93
C ALA A 142 4.21 16.24 -2.91
N HIS A 143 4.17 16.59 -4.18
CA HIS A 143 5.08 16.06 -5.19
C HIS A 143 6.55 16.41 -4.87
N ALA A 144 6.84 17.67 -4.55
CA ALA A 144 8.18 18.12 -4.22
C ALA A 144 8.73 17.45 -2.95
N ILE A 145 7.87 17.24 -1.93
CA ILE A 145 8.24 16.50 -0.71
C ILE A 145 8.57 15.03 -1.06
N ALA A 146 7.74 14.39 -1.87
CA ALA A 146 7.97 13.01 -2.28
C ALA A 146 9.30 12.85 -3.03
N MET A 147 9.63 13.79 -3.93
CA MET A 147 10.91 13.81 -4.64
C MET A 147 12.08 14.01 -3.67
N ALA A 148 12.01 14.98 -2.76
CA ALA A 148 13.06 15.24 -1.79
C ALA A 148 13.34 14.05 -0.85
N ILE A 149 12.30 13.32 -0.45
CA ILE A 149 12.45 12.09 0.34
C ILE A 149 13.04 10.96 -0.52
N GLY A 150 12.55 10.80 -1.76
CA GLY A 150 13.06 9.79 -2.70
C GLY A 150 14.55 9.97 -3.03
N ASP A 151 15.01 11.20 -3.16
CA ASP A 151 16.43 11.52 -3.40
C ASP A 151 17.32 11.27 -2.15
N ALA A 152 16.74 11.32 -0.96
CA ALA A 152 17.46 11.18 0.30
C ALA A 152 17.53 9.73 0.82
N VAL A 153 16.70 8.81 0.29
CA VAL A 153 16.58 7.42 0.78
C VAL A 153 16.83 6.45 -0.36
N GLU A 154 17.82 5.58 -0.20
CA GLU A 154 18.12 4.52 -1.15
C GLU A 154 17.11 3.37 -1.04
N TYR A 155 16.56 2.91 -2.17
CA TYR A 155 15.71 1.73 -2.18
C TYR A 155 16.54 0.45 -2.12
N VAL A 156 16.46 -0.27 -0.99
CA VAL A 156 17.26 -1.49 -0.74
C VAL A 156 16.37 -2.59 -0.19
N HIS A 157 16.34 -3.74 -0.86
CA HIS A 157 15.59 -4.90 -0.38
C HIS A 157 16.17 -5.48 0.91
N GLY A 158 15.29 -5.91 1.82
CA GLY A 158 15.64 -6.66 3.02
C GLY A 158 16.23 -5.84 4.17
N VAL A 159 16.32 -4.52 4.06
CA VAL A 159 16.82 -3.65 5.15
C VAL A 159 15.75 -3.26 6.16
N THR A 160 14.48 -3.43 5.82
CA THR A 160 13.35 -3.17 6.71
C THR A 160 12.48 -4.41 6.85
N GLY A 161 11.86 -4.58 8.01
CA GLY A 161 10.91 -5.65 8.30
C GLY A 161 9.52 -5.08 8.61
N VAL A 162 8.55 -5.95 8.89
CA VAL A 162 7.14 -5.58 9.15
C VAL A 162 6.95 -4.67 10.38
N HIS A 163 7.95 -4.55 11.23
CA HIS A 163 7.93 -3.69 12.42
C HIS A 163 8.71 -2.39 12.25
N SER A 164 9.46 -2.23 11.16
CA SER A 164 10.23 -1.02 10.89
C SER A 164 9.34 0.21 10.76
N THR A 165 9.82 1.31 11.28
CA THR A 165 9.15 2.62 11.23
C THR A 165 9.72 3.48 10.10
N GLY A 166 8.95 4.46 9.64
CA GLY A 166 9.44 5.45 8.67
C GLY A 166 10.63 6.25 9.21
N ALA A 167 10.68 6.52 10.52
CA ALA A 167 11.81 7.23 11.14
C ALA A 167 13.10 6.41 11.10
N GLU A 168 13.04 5.11 11.41
CA GLU A 168 14.21 4.21 11.31
C GLU A 168 14.74 4.09 9.88
N ALA A 169 13.85 3.99 8.88
CA ALA A 169 14.24 3.98 7.47
C ALA A 169 14.92 5.31 7.08
N TRP A 170 14.42 6.43 7.57
CA TRP A 170 15.04 7.73 7.37
C TRP A 170 16.42 7.84 8.00
N GLU A 171 16.61 7.42 9.24
CA GLU A 171 17.92 7.40 9.92
C GLU A 171 18.93 6.53 9.16
N ALA A 172 18.49 5.36 8.68
CA ALA A 172 19.33 4.47 7.90
C ALA A 172 19.58 4.96 6.46
N ARG A 173 18.82 5.97 5.97
CA ARG A 173 18.80 6.41 4.55
C ARG A 173 18.55 5.27 3.57
N LYS A 174 17.88 4.22 4.02
CA LYS A 174 17.56 3.02 3.24
C LYS A 174 16.19 2.49 3.63
N GLY A 175 15.45 2.02 2.62
CA GLY A 175 14.13 1.49 2.87
C GLY A 175 13.54 0.74 1.66
N VAL A 176 12.31 0.31 1.82
CA VAL A 176 11.45 -0.23 0.76
C VAL A 176 10.11 0.52 0.78
N CYS A 177 9.15 0.14 -0.07
CA CYS A 177 7.87 0.83 -0.24
C CYS A 177 7.05 1.06 1.05
N GLN A 178 7.26 0.25 2.10
CA GLN A 178 6.55 0.43 3.36
C GLN A 178 7.15 1.54 4.21
#